data_6fc4b62fab8a43f29649788460d28cf7
#
_entry.id   6fc4b62fab8a43f29649788460d28cf7
#
_cell.length_a   1.000
_cell.length_b   1.000
_cell.length_c   1.000
_cell.angle_alpha   90.00
_cell.angle_beta   90.00
_cell.angle_gamma   90.00
#
_symmetry.space_group_name_H-M   'P 1'
#
loop_
_entity.id
_entity.type
_entity.pdbx_description
1 polymer ?
#
loop_
_entity_poly.entity_id
_entity_poly.type
_entity_poly.pdbx_seq_one_letter_code
_entity_poly.pdbx_strand_id
1 'polypeptide(L)'
;ERGLEAVIDWEIGQIGDPMQDLGWFCVKTWRFGGAGPAGGFASRETLFEAYEKAGGRRVDPARVRFWEAFGSLRWAIMCLRKGMLYAIADEPISIEQCTIGRRMEEGLHDFFNLIEGRD
;
A
#
# COMPACT_ATOMS: atom_id res chain seq x y z
N GLU A 1 -9.49 -3.62 25.56
CA GLU A 1 -9.27 -3.61 24.11
C GLU A 1 -7.97 -4.36 23.84
N ARG A 2 -7.98 -5.29 22.88
CA ARG A 2 -6.77 -5.98 22.42
C ARG A 2 -6.12 -5.11 21.35
N GLY A 3 -4.83 -4.80 21.51
CA GLY A 3 -4.06 -4.05 20.51
C GLY A 3 -3.74 -4.89 19.25
N LEU A 4 -2.64 -4.57 18.58
CA LEU A 4 -2.14 -5.34 17.44
C LEU A 4 -1.80 -6.78 17.91
N GLU A 5 -2.44 -7.78 17.31
CA GLU A 5 -2.24 -9.19 17.69
C GLU A 5 -1.29 -9.95 16.76
N ALA A 6 -1.23 -9.56 15.48
CA ALA A 6 -0.37 -10.21 14.49
C ALA A 6 -0.01 -9.29 13.32
N VAL A 7 1.12 -9.58 12.70
CA VAL A 7 1.50 -9.07 11.37
C VAL A 7 1.55 -10.27 10.43
N ILE A 8 0.85 -10.18 9.31
CA ILE A 8 0.67 -11.26 8.33
C ILE A 8 1.25 -10.84 6.96
N ASP A 9 1.16 -11.71 5.95
CA ASP A 9 1.60 -11.49 4.57
C ASP A 9 3.11 -11.26 4.43
N TRP A 10 3.90 -12.08 5.13
CA TRP A 10 5.36 -12.01 5.13
C TRP A 10 6.01 -12.41 3.80
N GLU A 11 5.28 -12.97 2.84
CA GLU A 11 5.80 -13.42 1.55
C GLU A 11 6.38 -12.30 0.67
N ILE A 12 6.04 -11.05 0.97
CA ILE A 12 6.63 -9.86 0.32
C ILE A 12 7.60 -9.10 1.22
N GLY A 13 7.90 -9.65 2.40
CA GLY A 13 8.85 -9.07 3.34
C GLY A 13 10.26 -9.04 2.79
N GLN A 14 11.00 -7.97 3.05
CA GLN A 14 12.38 -7.82 2.62
C GLN A 14 13.20 -6.99 3.63
N ILE A 15 14.51 -7.17 3.59
CA ILE A 15 15.42 -6.26 4.29
C ILE A 15 15.68 -5.06 3.38
N GLY A 16 15.29 -3.87 3.83
CA GLY A 16 15.36 -2.67 3.01
C GLY A 16 15.18 -1.38 3.78
N ASP A 17 14.67 -0.37 3.09
CA ASP A 17 14.39 0.94 3.66
C ASP A 17 13.13 0.89 4.53
N PRO A 18 13.21 1.19 5.84
CA PRO A 18 12.04 1.19 6.72
C PRO A 18 10.96 2.21 6.32
N MET A 19 11.31 3.24 5.52
CA MET A 19 10.33 4.20 4.99
C MET A 19 9.37 3.55 3.99
N GLN A 20 9.72 2.37 3.46
CA GLN A 20 8.85 1.58 2.58
C GLN A 20 7.59 1.12 3.31
N ASP A 21 7.69 0.65 4.54
CA ASP A 21 6.54 0.19 5.32
C ASP A 21 5.59 1.35 5.64
N LEU A 22 6.17 2.52 5.99
CA LEU A 22 5.38 3.72 6.22
C LEU A 22 4.69 4.21 4.94
N GLY A 23 5.39 4.19 3.81
CA GLY A 23 4.82 4.51 2.50
C GLY A 23 3.72 3.54 2.10
N TRP A 24 3.94 2.24 2.28
CA TRP A 24 2.94 1.21 2.00
C TRP A 24 1.68 1.42 2.83
N PHE A 25 1.81 1.77 4.11
CA PHE A 25 0.67 2.06 4.98
C PHE A 25 -0.11 3.31 4.56
N CYS A 26 0.50 4.23 3.83
CA CYS A 26 -0.15 5.43 3.29
C CYS A 26 -0.83 5.22 1.93
N VAL A 27 -0.56 4.11 1.22
CA VAL A 27 -1.19 3.82 -0.09
C VAL A 27 -2.72 3.86 0.06
N LYS A 28 -3.37 4.58 -0.85
CA LYS A 28 -4.82 4.87 -0.76
C LYS A 28 -5.70 3.63 -0.71
N THR A 29 -5.28 2.55 -1.35
CA THR A 29 -5.96 1.25 -1.30
C THR A 29 -6.21 0.76 0.14
N TRP A 30 -5.30 1.04 1.07
CA TRP A 30 -5.40 0.59 2.46
C TRP A 30 -6.22 1.52 3.36
N ARG A 31 -6.82 2.56 2.79
CA ARG A 31 -7.68 3.49 3.54
C ARG A 31 -9.11 2.98 3.72
N PHE A 32 -9.53 2.00 2.92
CA PHE A 32 -10.87 1.38 2.97
C PHE A 32 -12.03 2.38 3.06
N GLY A 33 -11.90 3.51 2.32
CA GLY A 33 -12.86 4.60 2.35
C GLY A 33 -12.68 5.61 3.49
N GLY A 34 -11.72 5.39 4.38
CA GLY A 34 -11.37 6.34 5.45
C GLY A 34 -10.68 7.59 4.90
N ALA A 35 -10.87 8.73 5.57
CA ALA A 35 -10.35 10.03 5.15
C ALA A 35 -8.86 10.25 5.51
N GLY A 36 -8.34 9.52 6.52
CA GLY A 36 -6.96 9.68 6.97
C GLY A 36 -5.96 9.11 5.97
N PRO A 37 -4.88 9.84 5.62
CA PRO A 37 -3.88 9.35 4.67
C PRO A 37 -3.10 8.14 5.19
N ALA A 38 -3.00 7.92 6.50
CA ALA A 38 -2.38 6.75 7.10
C ALA A 38 -3.44 5.73 7.50
N GLY A 39 -3.55 4.63 6.77
CA GLY A 39 -4.48 3.53 7.04
C GLY A 39 -5.97 3.90 7.06
N GLY A 40 -6.33 5.08 6.57
CA GLY A 40 -7.71 5.57 6.56
C GLY A 40 -8.15 6.32 7.83
N PHE A 41 -7.37 6.30 8.90
CA PHE A 41 -7.80 6.81 10.21
C PHE A 41 -6.86 7.85 10.85
N ALA A 42 -5.61 8.00 10.39
CA ALA A 42 -4.64 8.92 10.98
C ALA A 42 -4.01 9.85 9.94
N SER A 43 -3.41 10.95 10.40
CA SER A 43 -2.56 11.77 9.57
C SER A 43 -1.17 11.13 9.36
N ARG A 44 -0.42 11.57 8.35
CA ARG A 44 0.97 11.14 8.15
C ARG A 44 1.84 11.55 9.33
N GLU A 45 1.64 12.74 9.87
CA GLU A 45 2.39 13.27 11.01
C GLU A 45 2.20 12.37 12.24
N THR A 46 0.96 11.99 12.55
CA THR A 46 0.65 11.06 13.65
C THR A 46 1.36 9.72 13.48
N LEU A 47 1.37 9.18 12.25
CA LEU A 47 2.09 7.94 11.95
C LEU A 47 3.59 8.09 12.18
N PHE A 48 4.19 9.19 11.69
CA PHE A 48 5.63 9.43 11.78
C PHE A 48 6.08 9.61 13.23
N GLU A 49 5.35 10.42 13.99
CA GLU A 49 5.61 10.63 15.42
C GLU A 49 5.49 9.32 16.22
N ALA A 50 4.47 8.50 15.93
CA ALA A 50 4.29 7.22 16.58
C ALA A 50 5.43 6.25 16.26
N TYR A 51 5.88 6.20 15.00
CA TYR A 51 6.99 5.38 14.56
C TYR A 51 8.30 5.78 15.25
N GLU A 52 8.64 7.07 15.27
CA GLU A 52 9.85 7.60 15.92
C GLU A 52 9.81 7.35 17.43
N LYS A 53 8.67 7.59 18.07
CA LYS A 53 8.47 7.36 19.50
C LYS A 53 8.60 5.87 19.89
N ALA A 54 8.21 4.97 19.00
CA ALA A 54 8.37 3.52 19.21
C ALA A 54 9.82 3.03 19.02
N GLY A 55 10.77 3.92 18.79
CA GLY A 55 12.19 3.59 18.60
C GLY A 55 12.58 3.43 17.12
N GLY A 56 11.71 3.83 16.21
CA GLY A 56 12.01 3.93 14.79
C GLY A 56 13.08 5.01 14.50
N ARG A 57 13.64 4.94 13.30
CA ARG A 57 14.56 5.99 12.82
C ARG A 57 13.78 7.26 12.53
N ARG A 58 14.48 8.39 12.50
CA ARG A 58 13.89 9.65 12.04
C ARG A 58 13.26 9.47 10.66
N VAL A 59 12.01 9.89 10.54
CA VAL A 59 11.26 9.77 9.29
C VAL A 59 11.66 10.89 8.32
N ASP A 60 11.89 10.50 7.08
CA ASP A 60 12.04 11.42 5.95
C ASP A 60 10.72 11.41 5.15
N PRO A 61 9.89 12.47 5.24
CA PRO A 61 8.61 12.51 4.55
C PRO A 61 8.71 12.38 3.03
N ALA A 62 9.77 12.88 2.41
CA ALA A 62 9.98 12.78 0.97
C ALA A 62 10.23 11.33 0.55
N ARG A 63 11.00 10.57 1.36
CA ARG A 63 11.20 9.14 1.12
C ARG A 63 9.92 8.33 1.33
N VAL A 64 9.14 8.66 2.37
CA VAL A 64 7.83 8.02 2.57
C VAL A 64 6.92 8.28 1.36
N ARG A 65 6.90 9.52 0.85
CA ARG A 65 6.13 9.88 -0.35
C ARG A 65 6.56 9.08 -1.58
N PHE A 66 7.86 8.93 -1.78
CA PHE A 66 8.40 8.07 -2.85
C PHE A 66 7.88 6.63 -2.72
N TRP A 67 7.95 6.06 -1.51
CA TRP A 67 7.50 4.69 -1.26
C TRP A 67 5.98 4.53 -1.34
N GLU A 68 5.20 5.58 -1.04
CA GLU A 68 3.74 5.61 -1.25
C GLU A 68 3.42 5.54 -2.75
N ALA A 69 4.10 6.33 -3.57
CA ALA A 69 3.93 6.29 -5.03
C ALA A 69 4.36 4.93 -5.60
N PHE A 70 5.53 4.43 -5.20
CA PHE A 70 6.00 3.10 -5.59
C PHE A 70 5.04 2.00 -5.14
N GLY A 71 4.47 2.10 -3.94
CA GLY A 71 3.47 1.17 -3.41
C GLY A 71 2.19 1.16 -4.23
N SER A 72 1.70 2.32 -4.67
CA SER A 72 0.54 2.43 -5.55
C SER A 72 0.78 1.74 -6.90
N LEU A 73 1.94 1.96 -7.50
CA LEU A 73 2.35 1.28 -8.74
C LEU A 73 2.48 -0.23 -8.53
N ARG A 74 3.13 -0.65 -7.44
CA ARG A 74 3.28 -2.07 -7.08
C ARG A 74 1.92 -2.75 -6.92
N TRP A 75 0.97 -2.10 -6.23
CA TRP A 75 -0.39 -2.60 -6.09
C TRP A 75 -1.09 -2.76 -7.44
N ALA A 76 -0.98 -1.77 -8.33
CA ALA A 76 -1.53 -1.85 -9.68
C ALA A 76 -0.99 -3.06 -10.45
N ILE A 77 0.32 -3.30 -10.41
CA ILE A 77 0.97 -4.46 -11.04
C ILE A 77 0.49 -5.79 -10.43
N MET A 78 0.33 -5.84 -9.11
CA MET A 78 -0.19 -7.02 -8.43
C MET A 78 -1.63 -7.32 -8.85
N CYS A 79 -2.48 -6.31 -8.95
CA CYS A 79 -3.85 -6.43 -9.45
C CYS A 79 -3.87 -6.92 -10.91
N LEU A 80 -3.08 -6.30 -11.79
CA LEU A 80 -2.95 -6.72 -13.19
C LEU A 80 -2.57 -8.20 -13.28
N ARG A 81 -1.55 -8.62 -12.55
CA ARG A 81 -1.09 -10.02 -12.53
C ARG A 81 -2.21 -10.97 -12.11
N LYS A 82 -2.98 -10.61 -11.07
CA LYS A 82 -4.12 -11.45 -10.64
C LYS A 82 -5.19 -11.57 -11.72
N GLY A 83 -5.54 -10.47 -12.40
CA GLY A 83 -6.47 -10.50 -13.52
C GLY A 83 -5.96 -11.33 -14.72
N MET A 84 -4.67 -11.24 -15.03
CA MET A 84 -4.07 -12.01 -16.13
C MET A 84 -4.04 -13.52 -15.86
N LEU A 85 -3.87 -13.94 -14.61
CA LEU A 85 -3.86 -15.36 -14.25
C LEU A 85 -5.14 -16.06 -14.69
N TYR A 86 -6.30 -15.37 -14.68
CA TYR A 86 -7.55 -15.92 -15.18
C TYR A 86 -7.49 -16.32 -16.66
N ALA A 87 -6.78 -15.55 -17.46
CA ALA A 87 -6.68 -15.78 -18.89
C ALA A 87 -5.68 -16.89 -19.28
N ILE A 88 -4.72 -17.20 -18.39
CA ILE A 88 -3.59 -18.08 -18.72
C ILE A 88 -3.47 -19.32 -17.81
N ALA A 89 -4.29 -19.44 -16.76
CA ALA A 89 -4.22 -20.59 -15.86
C ALA A 89 -4.96 -21.80 -16.45
N ASP A 90 -4.37 -22.97 -16.28
CA ASP A 90 -4.97 -24.25 -16.64
C ASP A 90 -6.03 -24.69 -15.62
N GLU A 91 -6.06 -24.08 -14.45
CA GLU A 91 -6.98 -24.38 -13.35
C GLU A 91 -8.04 -23.29 -13.19
N PRO A 92 -9.28 -23.64 -12.77
CA PRO A 92 -10.32 -22.64 -12.53
C PRO A 92 -9.91 -21.67 -11.41
N ILE A 93 -9.79 -20.41 -11.74
CA ILE A 93 -9.53 -19.33 -10.76
C ILE A 93 -10.87 -18.70 -10.39
N SER A 94 -11.04 -18.31 -9.10
CA SER A 94 -12.28 -17.69 -8.67
C SER A 94 -12.52 -16.34 -9.34
N ILE A 95 -13.77 -16.04 -9.64
CA ILE A 95 -14.18 -14.74 -10.22
C ILE A 95 -13.77 -13.58 -9.31
N GLU A 96 -13.81 -13.78 -8.00
CA GLU A 96 -13.40 -12.77 -7.02
C GLU A 96 -11.92 -12.39 -7.20
N GLN A 97 -11.04 -13.35 -7.44
CA GLN A 97 -9.63 -13.09 -7.71
C GLN A 97 -9.43 -12.35 -9.03
N CYS A 98 -10.25 -12.66 -10.04
CA CYS A 98 -10.18 -11.96 -11.33
C CYS A 98 -10.63 -10.53 -11.24
N THR A 99 -11.66 -10.23 -10.45
CA THR A 99 -12.18 -8.87 -10.29
C THR A 99 -11.17 -7.93 -9.64
N ILE A 100 -10.21 -8.45 -8.85
CA ILE A 100 -9.09 -7.68 -8.32
C ILE A 100 -8.27 -7.05 -9.46
N GLY A 101 -8.16 -7.71 -10.62
CA GLY A 101 -7.45 -7.17 -11.78
C GLY A 101 -7.97 -5.82 -12.26
N ARG A 102 -9.25 -5.54 -12.09
CA ARG A 102 -9.84 -4.24 -12.45
C ARG A 102 -9.40 -3.09 -11.54
N ARG A 103 -8.90 -3.39 -10.35
CA ARG A 103 -8.39 -2.37 -9.43
C ARG A 103 -7.01 -1.83 -9.81
N MET A 104 -6.41 -2.35 -10.88
CA MET A 104 -5.17 -1.82 -11.43
C MET A 104 -5.30 -0.33 -11.78
N GLU A 105 -6.42 0.08 -12.35
CA GLU A 105 -6.66 1.47 -12.76
C GLU A 105 -6.67 2.43 -11.57
N GLU A 106 -7.20 2.00 -10.40
CA GLU A 106 -7.19 2.78 -9.16
C GLU A 106 -5.75 3.06 -8.72
N GLY A 107 -4.91 2.02 -8.67
CA GLY A 107 -3.52 2.14 -8.26
C GLY A 107 -2.68 2.99 -9.22
N LEU A 108 -2.92 2.89 -10.54
CA LEU A 108 -2.26 3.75 -11.53
C LEU A 108 -2.70 5.21 -11.41
N HIS A 109 -3.99 5.46 -11.23
CA HIS A 109 -4.51 6.82 -11.02
C HIS A 109 -3.87 7.46 -9.78
N ASP A 110 -3.81 6.73 -8.66
CA ASP A 110 -3.21 7.22 -7.43
C ASP A 110 -1.70 7.45 -7.59
N PHE A 111 -0.99 6.56 -8.28
CA PHE A 111 0.41 6.74 -8.62
C PHE A 111 0.66 8.05 -9.39
N PHE A 112 -0.09 8.30 -10.46
CA PHE A 112 0.07 9.53 -11.23
C PHE A 112 -0.26 10.78 -10.43
N ASN A 113 -1.30 10.76 -9.60
CA ASN A 113 -1.62 11.88 -8.70
C ASN A 113 -0.46 12.18 -7.75
N LEU A 114 0.14 11.13 -7.17
CA LEU A 114 1.27 11.28 -6.25
C LEU A 114 2.51 11.89 -6.90
N ILE A 115 2.88 11.47 -8.12
CA ILE A 115 4.06 12.02 -8.82
C ILE A 115 3.82 13.43 -9.36
N GLU A 116 2.57 13.80 -9.65
CA GLU A 116 2.19 15.14 -10.08
C GLU A 116 1.89 16.10 -8.91
N GLY A 117 2.02 15.62 -7.66
CA GLY A 117 1.76 16.42 -6.46
C GLY A 117 0.28 16.70 -6.20
N ARG A 118 -0.61 15.90 -6.76
CA ARG A 118 -2.06 15.93 -6.53
C ARG A 118 -2.43 14.87 -5.50
N ASP A 119 -2.82 15.28 -4.30
CA ASP A 119 -3.34 14.39 -3.24
C ASP A 119 -4.84 14.56 -3.08
#